data_9ebc902ad12a0eae16d38c74c6aff446
#
_entry.id   9ebc902ad12a0eae16d38c74c6aff446
#
_cell.length_a   1.000
_cell.length_b   1.000
_cell.length_c   1.000
_cell.angle_alpha   90.00
_cell.angle_beta   90.00
_cell.angle_gamma   90.00
#
_symmetry.space_group_name_H-M   'P 1'
#
loop_
_entity.id
_entity.type
_entity.pdbx_description
1 polymer ?
#
loop_
_entity_poly.entity_id
_entity_poly.type
_entity_poly.pdbx_seq_one_letter_code
_entity_poly.pdbx_strand_id
1 'polypeptide(L)'
;MRCPLLLSCLLLPGLAWAATPPAFQPVEGLKAAAEAYVRAQLGGAAEVTAERLDERVRLPSCASAPNATRSGQAGNTARWTVALSCAGPQSWTLYVPVRVSQPQNVLVARRNLPAGSMLVAADLRNERRDTATLPQGYVDEQTAVAGLVLSRPLAAGAVLTPGALAKATVIKRGEAVTLVGRSGSFEIRAQGKAMADAAPG
;
A
#
# COMPACT_ATOMS: atom_id res chain seq x y z
N MET A 1 36.04 58.52 -49.07
CA MET A 1 34.58 58.44 -49.19
C MET A 1 34.24 56.99 -49.09
N ARG A 2 33.74 56.59 -47.93
CA ARG A 2 33.45 55.15 -47.55
C ARG A 2 31.96 54.99 -47.27
N CYS A 3 31.30 54.16 -48.05
CA CYS A 3 29.88 53.82 -47.92
C CYS A 3 29.75 52.58 -47.01
N PRO A 4 28.96 52.58 -45.93
CA PRO A 4 28.68 51.36 -45.18
C PRO A 4 27.47 50.65 -45.73
N LEU A 5 27.63 49.33 -46.05
CA LEU A 5 26.55 48.38 -46.35
C LEU A 5 25.79 48.06 -45.08
N LEU A 6 24.49 48.40 -45.05
CA LEU A 6 23.54 47.96 -44.04
C LEU A 6 23.07 46.54 -44.40
N LEU A 7 23.49 45.59 -43.60
CA LEU A 7 23.03 44.16 -43.64
C LEU A 7 21.70 44.05 -42.94
N SER A 8 20.61 44.03 -43.73
CA SER A 8 19.25 43.81 -43.20
C SER A 8 19.04 42.31 -42.89
N CYS A 9 19.00 41.95 -41.59
CA CYS A 9 18.74 40.63 -41.12
C CYS A 9 17.22 40.37 -41.13
N LEU A 10 16.70 39.64 -42.12
CA LEU A 10 15.32 39.19 -42.20
C LEU A 10 15.09 38.11 -41.13
N LEU A 11 14.43 38.48 -40.04
CA LEU A 11 13.85 37.55 -39.06
C LEU A 11 12.60 36.90 -39.68
N LEU A 12 12.70 35.65 -40.11
CA LEU A 12 11.58 34.80 -40.48
C LEU A 12 10.86 34.37 -39.20
N PRO A 13 9.54 34.66 -39.02
CA PRO A 13 8.78 34.10 -37.91
C PRO A 13 8.59 32.60 -38.15
N GLY A 14 9.13 31.77 -37.27
CA GLY A 14 8.89 30.35 -37.27
C GLY A 14 7.38 30.06 -37.09
N LEU A 15 6.74 29.46 -38.09
CA LEU A 15 5.38 28.92 -37.96
C LEU A 15 5.43 27.78 -36.96
N ALA A 16 4.98 28.05 -35.74
CA ALA A 16 4.63 26.99 -34.77
C ALA A 16 3.42 26.24 -35.33
N TRP A 17 3.63 25.01 -35.81
CA TRP A 17 2.53 24.10 -36.12
C TRP A 17 1.80 23.76 -34.80
N ALA A 18 0.66 24.39 -34.59
CA ALA A 18 -0.26 23.99 -33.58
C ALA A 18 -0.85 22.61 -33.98
N ALA A 19 -0.38 21.55 -33.36
CA ALA A 19 -0.95 20.22 -33.54
C ALA A 19 -2.43 20.26 -33.10
N THR A 20 -3.33 19.95 -34.01
CA THR A 20 -4.78 19.84 -33.71
C THR A 20 -4.97 18.76 -32.66
N PRO A 21 -5.61 19.04 -31.52
CA PRO A 21 -5.83 18.01 -30.50
C PRO A 21 -6.65 16.86 -31.11
N PRO A 22 -6.39 15.60 -30.73
CA PRO A 22 -7.11 14.45 -31.26
C PRO A 22 -8.60 14.59 -30.97
N ALA A 23 -9.46 14.20 -31.92
CA ALA A 23 -10.92 14.26 -31.77
C ALA A 23 -11.42 13.34 -30.63
N PHE A 24 -10.68 12.28 -30.32
CA PHE A 24 -10.98 11.31 -29.28
C PHE A 24 -9.81 11.17 -28.30
N GLN A 25 -10.15 10.81 -27.06
CA GLN A 25 -9.15 10.45 -26.06
C GLN A 25 -8.41 9.17 -26.46
N PRO A 26 -7.06 9.19 -26.50
CA PRO A 26 -6.29 7.99 -26.76
C PRO A 26 -6.42 7.02 -25.55
N VAL A 27 -6.71 5.75 -25.84
CA VAL A 27 -6.91 4.70 -24.82
C VAL A 27 -5.70 4.58 -23.89
N GLU A 28 -4.48 4.66 -24.45
CA GLU A 28 -3.24 4.61 -23.66
C GLU A 28 -3.11 5.80 -22.71
N GLY A 29 -3.57 6.98 -23.10
CA GLY A 29 -3.59 8.15 -22.21
C GLY A 29 -4.56 7.96 -21.04
N LEU A 30 -5.71 7.31 -21.25
CA LEU A 30 -6.67 6.98 -20.19
C LEU A 30 -6.09 5.94 -19.21
N LYS A 31 -5.41 4.92 -19.72
CA LYS A 31 -4.71 3.94 -18.88
C LYS A 31 -3.63 4.60 -18.04
N ALA A 32 -2.78 5.42 -18.66
CA ALA A 32 -1.72 6.15 -17.98
C ALA A 32 -2.26 7.08 -16.89
N ALA A 33 -3.38 7.78 -17.13
CA ALA A 33 -4.01 8.63 -16.13
C ALA A 33 -4.53 7.82 -14.92
N ALA A 34 -5.14 6.67 -15.15
CA ALA A 34 -5.59 5.78 -14.08
C ALA A 34 -4.42 5.21 -13.27
N GLU A 35 -3.35 4.78 -13.93
CA GLU A 35 -2.13 4.29 -13.27
C GLU A 35 -1.45 5.38 -12.44
N ALA A 36 -1.33 6.60 -12.99
CA ALA A 36 -0.74 7.74 -12.28
C ALA A 36 -1.50 8.07 -11.00
N TYR A 37 -2.85 8.05 -11.07
CA TYR A 37 -3.70 8.24 -9.91
C TYR A 37 -3.42 7.20 -8.82
N VAL A 38 -3.38 5.90 -9.17
CA VAL A 38 -3.14 4.83 -8.21
C VAL A 38 -1.74 4.91 -7.61
N ARG A 39 -0.70 5.19 -8.43
CA ARG A 39 0.68 5.40 -7.94
C ARG A 39 0.77 6.55 -6.94
N ALA A 40 0.07 7.64 -7.18
CA ALA A 40 0.03 8.78 -6.26
C ALA A 40 -0.60 8.43 -4.90
N GLN A 41 -1.57 7.50 -4.88
CA GLN A 41 -2.23 7.06 -3.65
C GLN A 41 -1.41 6.05 -2.83
N LEU A 42 -0.60 5.22 -3.49
CA LEU A 42 0.11 4.10 -2.84
C LEU A 42 1.55 4.42 -2.44
N GLY A 43 2.14 5.49 -2.98
CA GLY A 43 3.57 5.74 -2.83
C GLY A 43 4.45 4.83 -3.70
N GLY A 44 5.72 5.17 -3.86
CA GLY A 44 6.60 4.77 -4.96
C GLY A 44 7.01 3.30 -5.13
N ALA A 45 6.60 2.35 -4.28
CA ALA A 45 7.08 0.96 -4.34
C ALA A 45 6.11 -0.03 -5.01
N ALA A 46 4.93 0.42 -5.43
CA ALA A 46 3.91 -0.43 -6.04
C ALA A 46 4.09 -0.51 -7.57
N GLU A 47 4.00 -1.71 -8.10
CA GLU A 47 3.80 -1.94 -9.53
C GLU A 47 2.32 -1.77 -9.85
N VAL A 48 2.02 -0.83 -10.74
CA VAL A 48 0.65 -0.44 -11.07
C VAL A 48 0.47 -0.59 -12.57
N THR A 49 -0.51 -1.41 -12.97
CA THR A 49 -0.79 -1.69 -14.39
C THR A 49 -2.29 -1.63 -14.63
N ALA A 50 -2.73 -0.77 -15.55
CA ALA A 50 -4.10 -0.75 -16.01
C ALA A 50 -4.39 -2.02 -16.82
N GLU A 51 -5.53 -2.64 -16.56
CA GLU A 51 -5.96 -3.80 -17.35
C GLU A 51 -6.36 -3.35 -18.77
N ARG A 52 -6.51 -4.33 -19.66
CA ARG A 52 -6.83 -4.05 -21.06
C ARG A 52 -8.20 -3.37 -21.16
N LEU A 53 -8.25 -2.24 -21.81
CA LEU A 53 -9.49 -1.56 -22.21
C LEU A 53 -9.86 -1.98 -23.64
N ASP A 54 -11.14 -1.90 -23.96
CA ASP A 54 -11.59 -2.14 -25.33
C ASP A 54 -11.05 -1.02 -26.24
N GLU A 55 -10.29 -1.39 -27.25
CA GLU A 55 -9.70 -0.48 -28.24
C GLU A 55 -10.76 0.25 -29.10
N ARG A 56 -12.00 -0.22 -29.06
CA ARG A 56 -13.12 0.43 -29.75
C ARG A 56 -13.73 1.61 -28.98
N VAL A 57 -13.30 1.83 -27.73
CA VAL A 57 -13.74 2.97 -26.93
C VAL A 57 -13.40 4.26 -27.67
N ARG A 58 -14.41 5.09 -27.91
CA ARG A 58 -14.29 6.40 -28.56
C ARG A 58 -14.93 7.44 -27.64
N LEU A 59 -14.10 8.05 -26.80
CA LEU A 59 -14.54 9.11 -25.89
C LEU A 59 -14.08 10.46 -26.43
N PRO A 60 -14.95 11.47 -26.43
CA PRO A 60 -14.57 12.82 -26.86
C PRO A 60 -13.38 13.34 -26.07
N SER A 61 -12.50 14.10 -26.70
CA SER A 61 -11.38 14.75 -26.05
C SER A 61 -11.83 15.71 -24.98
N CYS A 62 -11.20 15.65 -23.80
CA CYS A 62 -11.40 16.63 -22.75
C CYS A 62 -10.60 17.91 -23.00
N ALA A 63 -11.14 19.04 -22.64
CA ALA A 63 -10.43 20.31 -22.66
C ALA A 63 -9.30 20.37 -21.61
N SER A 64 -9.40 19.57 -20.56
CA SER A 64 -8.40 19.40 -19.50
C SER A 64 -8.19 17.91 -19.20
N ALA A 65 -7.20 17.58 -18.39
CA ALA A 65 -6.97 16.21 -17.96
C ALA A 65 -8.24 15.66 -17.27
N PRO A 66 -8.67 14.41 -17.57
CA PRO A 66 -9.79 13.78 -16.90
C PRO A 66 -9.57 13.71 -15.38
N ASN A 67 -10.64 13.98 -14.62
CA ASN A 67 -10.59 13.82 -13.17
C ASN A 67 -10.61 12.32 -12.82
N ALA A 68 -9.66 11.89 -11.97
CA ALA A 68 -9.53 10.51 -11.55
C ALA A 68 -9.97 10.36 -10.09
N THR A 69 -10.85 9.40 -9.83
CA THR A 69 -11.31 9.07 -8.47
C THR A 69 -11.36 7.55 -8.28
N ARG A 70 -11.18 7.10 -7.04
CA ARG A 70 -11.35 5.68 -6.74
C ARG A 70 -12.84 5.32 -6.76
N SER A 71 -13.18 4.27 -7.50
CA SER A 71 -14.53 3.68 -7.49
C SER A 71 -14.50 2.34 -6.78
N GLY A 72 -15.54 2.04 -5.98
CA GLY A 72 -15.66 0.78 -5.25
C GLY A 72 -15.14 0.82 -3.81
N GLN A 73 -15.31 -0.32 -3.11
CA GLN A 73 -14.94 -0.44 -1.69
C GLN A 73 -13.43 -0.55 -1.50
N ALA A 74 -12.95 -0.02 -0.37
CA ALA A 74 -11.53 0.05 -0.01
C ALA A 74 -10.88 -1.31 0.35
N GLY A 75 -11.62 -2.44 0.30
CA GLY A 75 -11.16 -3.72 0.87
C GLY A 75 -10.15 -4.51 0.03
N ASN A 76 -10.02 -4.26 -1.26
CA ASN A 76 -9.06 -4.97 -2.12
C ASN A 76 -7.91 -4.05 -2.53
N THR A 77 -6.71 -4.35 -2.04
CA THR A 77 -5.52 -3.56 -2.36
C THR A 77 -4.84 -3.99 -3.66
N ALA A 78 -5.07 -5.23 -4.14
CA ALA A 78 -4.51 -5.76 -5.37
C ALA A 78 -5.26 -5.34 -6.64
N ARG A 79 -6.53 -4.94 -6.51
CA ARG A 79 -7.37 -4.47 -7.61
C ARG A 79 -8.07 -3.18 -7.26
N TRP A 80 -7.89 -2.18 -8.11
CA TRP A 80 -8.53 -0.89 -8.02
C TRP A 80 -9.41 -0.68 -9.25
N THR A 81 -10.51 0.04 -9.07
CA THR A 81 -11.26 0.59 -10.19
C THR A 81 -11.14 2.11 -10.10
N VAL A 82 -10.60 2.73 -11.13
CA VAL A 82 -10.48 4.19 -11.22
C VAL A 82 -11.57 4.70 -12.14
N ALA A 83 -12.40 5.60 -11.64
CA ALA A 83 -13.35 6.34 -12.45
C ALA A 83 -12.64 7.58 -13.01
N LEU A 84 -12.46 7.63 -14.32
CA LEU A 84 -12.02 8.80 -15.06
C LEU A 84 -13.22 9.55 -15.57
N SER A 85 -13.36 10.82 -15.24
CA SER A 85 -14.47 11.65 -15.66
C SER A 85 -14.02 12.93 -16.36
N CYS A 86 -14.74 13.29 -17.40
CA CYS A 86 -14.60 14.54 -18.13
C CYS A 86 -15.87 15.39 -17.92
N ALA A 87 -15.68 16.64 -17.50
CA ALA A 87 -16.78 17.58 -17.25
C ALA A 87 -17.04 18.54 -18.44
N GLY A 88 -16.53 18.24 -19.63
CA GLY A 88 -16.67 19.10 -20.82
C GLY A 88 -18.09 19.09 -21.43
N PRO A 89 -18.27 19.77 -22.60
CA PRO A 89 -19.57 19.82 -23.28
C PRO A 89 -20.17 18.46 -23.60
N GLN A 90 -19.31 17.46 -23.79
CA GLN A 90 -19.65 16.04 -23.91
C GLN A 90 -19.06 15.31 -22.70
N SER A 91 -19.79 15.32 -21.59
CA SER A 91 -19.36 14.64 -20.37
C SER A 91 -19.38 13.13 -20.52
N TRP A 92 -18.38 12.46 -19.95
CA TRP A 92 -18.30 11.00 -19.91
C TRP A 92 -17.62 10.52 -18.63
N THR A 93 -17.86 9.27 -18.27
CA THR A 93 -17.15 8.57 -17.21
C THR A 93 -16.73 7.19 -17.72
N LEU A 94 -15.46 6.85 -17.51
CA LEU A 94 -14.89 5.54 -17.83
C LEU A 94 -14.34 4.91 -16.56
N TYR A 95 -14.66 3.65 -16.34
CA TYR A 95 -14.10 2.86 -15.24
C TYR A 95 -12.93 2.04 -15.75
N VAL A 96 -11.74 2.31 -15.21
CA VAL A 96 -10.50 1.62 -15.59
C VAL A 96 -10.10 0.69 -14.46
N PRO A 97 -10.12 -0.64 -14.68
CA PRO A 97 -9.58 -1.58 -13.72
C PRO A 97 -8.05 -1.52 -13.74
N VAL A 98 -7.46 -1.43 -12.55
CA VAL A 98 -6.02 -1.30 -12.35
C VAL A 98 -5.57 -2.39 -11.39
N ARG A 99 -4.57 -3.16 -11.78
CA ARG A 99 -3.89 -4.15 -10.96
C ARG A 99 -2.73 -3.50 -10.22
N VAL A 100 -2.63 -3.83 -8.95
CA VAL A 100 -1.54 -3.39 -8.07
C VAL A 100 -0.80 -4.61 -7.56
N SER A 101 0.53 -4.58 -7.61
CA SER A 101 1.41 -5.55 -7.01
C SER A 101 2.44 -4.84 -6.13
N GLN A 102 2.63 -5.34 -4.91
CA GLN A 102 3.57 -4.79 -3.93
C GLN A 102 4.44 -5.93 -3.37
N PRO A 103 5.44 -6.38 -4.12
CA PRO A 103 6.31 -7.47 -3.68
C PRO A 103 7.22 -7.00 -2.56
N GLN A 104 7.05 -7.57 -1.35
CA GLN A 104 7.86 -7.28 -0.17
C GLN A 104 8.31 -8.56 0.54
N ASN A 105 9.34 -8.45 1.37
CA ASN A 105 9.77 -9.52 2.23
C ASN A 105 8.85 -9.60 3.44
N VAL A 106 8.25 -10.77 3.65
CA VAL A 106 7.33 -11.04 4.75
C VAL A 106 7.80 -12.28 5.54
N LEU A 107 7.43 -12.35 6.80
CA LEU A 107 7.72 -13.51 7.63
C LEU A 107 6.72 -14.63 7.34
N VAL A 108 7.25 -15.82 7.06
CA VAL A 108 6.50 -17.05 6.73
C VAL A 108 6.92 -18.16 7.67
N ALA A 109 5.96 -18.97 8.13
CA ALA A 109 6.25 -20.12 9.01
C ALA A 109 7.02 -21.21 8.27
N ARG A 110 8.09 -21.72 8.87
CA ARG A 110 8.88 -22.85 8.34
C ARG A 110 8.19 -24.20 8.61
N ARG A 111 7.41 -24.29 9.67
CA ARG A 111 6.69 -25.50 10.11
C ARG A 111 5.31 -25.14 10.64
N ASN A 112 4.51 -26.16 10.90
CA ASN A 112 3.21 -25.95 11.57
C ASN A 112 3.45 -25.51 13.04
N LEU A 113 2.83 -24.42 13.42
CA LEU A 113 2.93 -23.83 14.76
C LEU A 113 1.53 -23.80 15.38
N PRO A 114 1.29 -24.51 16.50
CA PRO A 114 0.00 -24.46 17.18
C PRO A 114 -0.22 -23.10 17.88
N ALA A 115 -1.47 -22.80 18.21
CA ALA A 115 -1.81 -21.66 19.05
C ALA A 115 -1.11 -21.76 20.41
N GLY A 116 -0.73 -20.62 21.00
CA GLY A 116 0.05 -20.56 22.24
C GLY A 116 1.55 -20.81 22.07
N SER A 117 2.03 -21.17 20.89
CA SER A 117 3.48 -21.32 20.65
C SER A 117 4.19 -19.98 20.79
N MET A 118 5.27 -19.96 21.57
CA MET A 118 6.19 -18.83 21.59
C MET A 118 7.00 -18.83 20.31
N LEU A 119 7.05 -17.69 19.66
CA LEU A 119 7.77 -17.52 18.39
C LEU A 119 9.28 -17.32 18.64
N VAL A 120 10.09 -18.05 17.89
CA VAL A 120 11.52 -17.85 17.79
C VAL A 120 11.90 -17.62 16.32
N ALA A 121 13.00 -16.94 16.07
CA ALA A 121 13.45 -16.62 14.71
C ALA A 121 13.63 -17.88 13.83
N ALA A 122 14.02 -19.02 14.43
CA ALA A 122 14.18 -20.30 13.72
C ALA A 122 12.86 -20.86 13.15
N ASP A 123 11.71 -20.48 13.68
CA ASP A 123 10.40 -20.90 13.20
C ASP A 123 9.95 -20.18 11.94
N LEU A 124 10.61 -19.07 11.60
CA LEU A 124 10.25 -18.17 10.54
C LEU A 124 11.33 -18.10 9.47
N ARG A 125 10.93 -17.72 8.28
CA ARG A 125 11.82 -17.36 7.18
C ARG A 125 11.29 -16.13 6.44
N ASN A 126 12.19 -15.38 5.84
CA ASN A 126 11.81 -14.32 4.92
C ASN A 126 11.45 -14.92 3.57
N GLU A 127 10.34 -14.46 3.01
CA GLU A 127 9.88 -14.85 1.69
C GLU A 127 9.28 -13.64 0.98
N ARG A 128 9.63 -13.45 -0.29
CA ARG A 128 9.07 -12.37 -1.10
C ARG A 128 7.65 -12.73 -1.51
N ARG A 129 6.68 -11.92 -1.10
CA ARG A 129 5.25 -12.09 -1.40
C ARG A 129 4.65 -10.78 -1.90
N ASP A 130 3.62 -10.89 -2.75
CA ASP A 130 2.83 -9.74 -3.12
C ASP A 130 1.87 -9.36 -2.00
N THR A 131 2.23 -8.32 -1.25
CA THR A 131 1.47 -7.87 -0.08
C THR A 131 0.14 -7.23 -0.43
N ALA A 132 -0.05 -6.78 -1.68
CA ALA A 132 -1.34 -6.30 -2.16
C ALA A 132 -2.42 -7.39 -2.12
N THR A 133 -2.05 -8.67 -2.15
CA THR A 133 -2.96 -9.82 -2.07
C THR A 133 -3.23 -10.30 -0.64
N LEU A 134 -2.65 -9.64 0.38
CA LEU A 134 -2.74 -10.03 1.79
C LEU A 134 -3.70 -9.11 2.57
N PRO A 135 -5.02 -9.37 2.55
CA PRO A 135 -6.01 -8.46 3.14
C PRO A 135 -5.93 -8.38 4.67
N GLN A 136 -5.33 -9.37 5.33
CA GLN A 136 -5.14 -9.40 6.79
C GLN A 136 -3.83 -8.74 7.23
N GLY A 137 -3.08 -8.13 6.31
CA GLY A 137 -1.76 -7.60 6.55
C GLY A 137 -0.69 -8.69 6.67
N TYR A 138 0.50 -8.27 6.99
CA TYR A 138 1.68 -9.14 7.12
C TYR A 138 2.63 -8.56 8.17
N VAL A 139 3.53 -9.40 8.65
CA VAL A 139 4.65 -9.01 9.50
C VAL A 139 5.90 -9.04 8.65
N ASP A 140 6.64 -7.95 8.63
CA ASP A 140 7.90 -7.81 7.90
C ASP A 140 9.10 -8.33 8.70
N GLU A 141 10.26 -8.39 8.04
CA GLU A 141 11.50 -8.87 8.64
C GLU A 141 12.05 -7.96 9.75
N GLN A 142 11.64 -6.69 9.79
CA GLN A 142 12.11 -5.72 10.78
C GLN A 142 11.31 -5.78 12.08
N THR A 143 10.16 -6.42 12.06
CA THR A 143 9.30 -6.54 13.23
C THR A 143 9.87 -7.53 14.23
N ALA A 144 10.09 -7.08 15.46
CA ALA A 144 10.54 -7.94 16.55
C ALA A 144 9.42 -8.91 16.98
N VAL A 145 9.55 -10.19 16.65
CA VAL A 145 8.58 -11.24 16.96
C VAL A 145 9.01 -12.13 18.14
N ALA A 146 10.26 -12.02 18.57
CA ALA A 146 10.79 -12.83 19.67
C ALA A 146 10.01 -12.56 20.97
N GLY A 147 9.58 -13.63 21.64
CA GLY A 147 8.80 -13.53 22.89
C GLY A 147 7.30 -13.28 22.70
N LEU A 148 6.84 -13.09 21.45
CA LEU A 148 5.42 -13.10 21.16
C LEU A 148 4.91 -14.55 21.03
N VAL A 149 3.64 -14.74 21.27
CA VAL A 149 2.96 -16.04 21.12
C VAL A 149 1.91 -15.96 20.00
N LEU A 150 1.63 -17.10 19.40
CA LEU A 150 0.55 -17.20 18.42
C LEU A 150 -0.81 -17.27 19.14
N SER A 151 -1.71 -16.36 18.80
CA SER A 151 -3.11 -16.38 19.25
C SER A 151 -3.94 -17.45 18.51
N ARG A 152 -3.49 -17.89 17.33
CA ARG A 152 -4.11 -18.91 16.47
C ARG A 152 -3.04 -19.76 15.79
N PRO A 153 -3.37 -21.01 15.36
CA PRO A 153 -2.38 -21.85 14.70
C PRO A 153 -1.93 -21.24 13.36
N LEU A 154 -0.67 -21.47 13.00
CA LEU A 154 -0.06 -21.02 11.76
C LEU A 154 0.52 -22.22 11.02
N ALA A 155 0.02 -22.49 9.80
CA ALA A 155 0.48 -23.60 8.99
C ALA A 155 1.86 -23.30 8.37
N ALA A 156 2.63 -24.35 8.08
CA ALA A 156 3.86 -24.22 7.31
C ALA A 156 3.60 -23.51 5.97
N GLY A 157 4.45 -22.54 5.61
CA GLY A 157 4.29 -21.71 4.40
C GLY A 157 3.27 -20.57 4.50
N ALA A 158 2.54 -20.45 5.61
CA ALA A 158 1.60 -19.35 5.81
C ALA A 158 2.33 -18.06 6.24
N VAL A 159 1.84 -16.93 5.75
CA VAL A 159 2.35 -15.60 6.13
C VAL A 159 1.92 -15.27 7.55
N LEU A 160 2.85 -14.79 8.36
CA LEU A 160 2.58 -14.30 9.70
C LEU A 160 1.85 -12.96 9.61
N THR A 161 0.69 -12.88 10.22
CA THR A 161 -0.15 -11.66 10.24
C THR A 161 -0.12 -11.00 11.61
N PRO A 162 -0.27 -9.66 11.71
CA PRO A 162 -0.32 -8.97 13.00
C PRO A 162 -1.40 -9.52 13.93
N GLY A 163 -2.57 -9.87 13.40
CA GLY A 163 -3.68 -10.45 14.18
C GLY A 163 -3.46 -11.86 14.70
N ALA A 164 -2.39 -12.54 14.26
CA ALA A 164 -1.99 -13.84 14.81
C ALA A 164 -1.02 -13.71 16.00
N LEU A 165 -0.54 -12.50 16.30
CA LEU A 165 0.41 -12.25 17.38
C LEU A 165 -0.30 -11.81 18.65
N ALA A 166 0.19 -12.29 19.79
CA ALA A 166 -0.21 -11.85 21.11
C ALA A 166 1.02 -11.77 22.01
N LYS A 167 0.94 -10.97 23.05
CA LYS A 167 1.94 -11.00 24.13
C LYS A 167 1.77 -12.28 24.96
N ALA A 168 2.88 -12.88 25.40
CA ALA A 168 2.82 -14.04 26.27
C ALA A 168 2.13 -13.69 27.60
N THR A 169 1.16 -14.48 28.03
CA THR A 169 0.58 -14.37 29.37
C THR A 169 1.60 -14.84 30.39
N VAL A 170 2.05 -13.94 31.24
CA VAL A 170 3.04 -14.24 32.30
C VAL A 170 2.40 -14.41 33.67
N ILE A 171 1.18 -13.89 33.86
CA ILE A 171 0.41 -14.02 35.09
C ILE A 171 -0.99 -14.53 34.71
N LYS A 172 -1.45 -15.59 35.34
CA LYS A 172 -2.79 -16.15 35.14
C LYS A 172 -3.77 -15.63 36.20
N ARG A 173 -5.02 -15.53 35.84
CA ARG A 173 -6.10 -15.20 36.77
C ARG A 173 -6.06 -16.17 37.96
N GLY A 174 -6.10 -15.63 39.18
CA GLY A 174 -6.07 -16.38 40.40
C GLY A 174 -4.67 -16.69 40.93
N GLU A 175 -3.62 -16.35 40.22
CA GLU A 175 -2.23 -16.53 40.64
C GLU A 175 -1.86 -15.54 41.76
N ALA A 176 -1.08 -16.02 42.75
CA ALA A 176 -0.54 -15.20 43.83
C ALA A 176 0.61 -14.33 43.24
N VAL A 177 0.51 -13.04 43.40
CA VAL A 177 1.49 -12.07 42.86
C VAL A 177 2.01 -11.19 43.99
N THR A 178 3.27 -10.74 43.86
CA THR A 178 3.85 -9.73 44.74
C THR A 178 3.90 -8.41 43.99
N LEU A 179 3.16 -7.42 44.46
CA LEU A 179 3.25 -6.05 43.96
C LEU A 179 4.47 -5.36 44.55
N VAL A 180 5.34 -4.82 43.70
CA VAL A 180 6.54 -4.09 44.14
C VAL A 180 6.42 -2.65 43.63
N GLY A 181 6.25 -1.72 44.55
CA GLY A 181 6.29 -0.28 44.29
C GLY A 181 7.65 0.29 44.68
N ARG A 182 8.28 1.05 43.80
CA ARG A 182 9.57 1.73 44.08
C ARG A 182 9.42 3.23 43.89
N SER A 183 9.85 3.98 44.92
CA SER A 183 9.90 5.43 44.85
C SER A 183 11.19 5.91 45.56
N GLY A 184 12.15 6.38 44.76
CA GLY A 184 13.50 6.75 45.27
C GLY A 184 14.18 5.57 45.97
N SER A 185 14.53 5.73 47.25
CA SER A 185 15.16 4.67 48.08
C SER A 185 14.13 3.75 48.76
N PHE A 186 12.84 3.98 48.64
CA PHE A 186 11.80 3.16 49.24
C PHE A 186 11.30 2.07 48.29
N GLU A 187 11.18 0.86 48.81
CA GLU A 187 10.52 -0.26 48.17
C GLU A 187 9.40 -0.76 49.08
N ILE A 188 8.19 -0.83 48.54
CA ILE A 188 7.02 -1.40 49.21
C ILE A 188 6.62 -2.66 48.49
N ARG A 189 6.39 -3.73 49.26
CA ARG A 189 5.92 -5.03 48.75
C ARG A 189 4.58 -5.35 49.35
N ALA A 190 3.62 -5.73 48.51
CA ALA A 190 2.31 -6.22 48.95
C ALA A 190 1.98 -7.50 48.20
N GLN A 191 1.40 -8.45 48.91
CA GLN A 191 0.89 -9.68 48.30
C GLN A 191 -0.54 -9.45 47.81
N GLY A 192 -0.84 -10.03 46.66
CA GLY A 192 -2.16 -9.95 46.04
C GLY A 192 -2.47 -11.21 45.23
N LYS A 193 -3.65 -11.22 44.65
CA LYS A 193 -4.12 -12.27 43.74
C LYS A 193 -4.51 -11.63 42.39
N ALA A 194 -4.03 -12.17 41.30
CA ALA A 194 -4.35 -11.64 39.97
C ALA A 194 -5.85 -11.84 39.67
N MET A 195 -6.53 -10.78 39.30
CA MET A 195 -7.95 -10.80 38.96
C MET A 195 -8.23 -11.16 37.51
N ALA A 196 -7.20 -11.06 36.63
CA ALA A 196 -7.24 -11.38 35.20
C ALA A 196 -5.87 -11.88 34.76
N ASP A 197 -5.84 -12.51 33.58
CA ASP A 197 -4.59 -12.84 32.88
C ASP A 197 -3.85 -11.55 32.49
N ALA A 198 -2.54 -11.52 32.61
CA ALA A 198 -1.74 -10.36 32.27
C ALA A 198 -0.49 -10.74 31.46
N ALA A 199 -0.12 -9.87 30.53
CA ALA A 199 1.08 -9.92 29.73
C ALA A 199 2.04 -8.78 30.15
N PRO A 200 3.33 -8.84 29.83
CA PRO A 200 4.29 -7.75 30.10
C PRO A 200 3.88 -6.45 29.42
N GLY A 201 3.93 -5.33 30.13
CA GLY A 201 3.73 -3.97 29.62
C GLY A 201 2.29 -3.53 29.48
#